data_4ee660b94e668aa9b945b4ca376973ea
#
_entry.id   4ee660b94e668aa9b945b4ca376973ea
#
_cell.length_a   1.000
_cell.length_b   1.000
_cell.length_c   1.000
_cell.angle_alpha   90.00
_cell.angle_beta   90.00
_cell.angle_gamma   90.00
#
_symmetry.space_group_name_H-M   'P 1'
#
loop_
_entity.id
_entity.type
_entity.pdbx_description
1 polymer ?
#
loop_
_entity_poly.entity_id
_entity_poly.type
_entity_poly.pdbx_seq_one_letter_code
_entity_poly.pdbx_strand_id
1 'polypeptide(L)'
;MKEGWNIPRIFNTRFFCMNKLTSLFLGTVLSSSMLPGWAADPPKPYGAVPTPSQVNWQRMEFYGFIHFGLNTFTGREWGYGDENPKIFNPTDFNASDIVSTFKKGGMKGMIYTAKHHDGFCAWPTKSTDHNITKSPWKNGKGDVVKEFALACKK
;
A
#
# COMPACT_ATOMS: atom_id res chain seq x y z
N MET A 1 1.13 -31.79 -19.70
CA MET A 1 -0.33 -31.75 -19.73
C MET A 1 -0.74 -30.34 -19.37
N LYS A 2 -1.30 -29.58 -20.33
CA LYS A 2 -1.78 -28.20 -20.15
C LYS A 2 -3.31 -28.28 -20.05
N GLU A 3 -3.86 -28.11 -18.88
CA GLU A 3 -5.30 -27.97 -18.73
C GLU A 3 -5.67 -26.48 -18.89
N GLY A 4 -6.36 -26.22 -20.02
CA GLY A 4 -6.90 -24.90 -20.32
C GLY A 4 -8.24 -24.68 -19.62
N TRP A 5 -8.38 -23.56 -18.94
CA TRP A 5 -9.63 -23.11 -18.34
C TRP A 5 -10.61 -22.69 -19.43
N ASN A 6 -11.73 -23.40 -19.52
CA ASN A 6 -12.81 -23.13 -20.47
C ASN A 6 -13.82 -22.20 -19.80
N ILE A 7 -13.83 -20.92 -20.16
CA ILE A 7 -14.80 -19.93 -19.66
C ILE A 7 -15.98 -19.92 -20.60
N PRO A 8 -17.20 -20.25 -20.18
CA PRO A 8 -18.38 -20.18 -21.04
C PRO A 8 -18.75 -18.72 -21.33
N ARG A 9 -18.82 -18.37 -22.61
CA ARG A 9 -19.38 -17.10 -23.07
C ARG A 9 -20.89 -17.12 -22.89
N ILE A 10 -21.40 -16.42 -21.89
CA ILE A 10 -22.82 -16.11 -21.76
C ILE A 10 -22.98 -14.60 -21.99
N PHE A 11 -23.07 -14.20 -23.26
CA PHE A 11 -23.70 -12.93 -23.62
C PHE A 11 -24.52 -13.15 -24.88
N ASN A 12 -25.81 -13.41 -24.67
CA ASN A 12 -26.81 -13.40 -25.74
C ASN A 12 -27.45 -12.01 -25.74
N THR A 13 -26.86 -11.08 -26.48
CA THR A 13 -27.42 -9.73 -26.68
C THR A 13 -28.53 -9.80 -27.72
N ARG A 14 -29.76 -10.02 -27.28
CA ARG A 14 -30.93 -9.67 -28.09
C ARG A 14 -31.09 -8.15 -28.05
N PHE A 15 -30.74 -7.47 -29.15
CA PHE A 15 -31.10 -6.11 -29.36
C PHE A 15 -32.63 -6.00 -29.49
N PHE A 16 -33.27 -5.46 -28.48
CA PHE A 16 -34.68 -5.02 -28.59
C PHE A 16 -34.70 -3.75 -29.40
N CYS A 17 -35.32 -3.81 -30.60
CA CYS A 17 -35.61 -2.63 -31.41
C CYS A 17 -36.73 -1.87 -30.70
N MET A 18 -36.39 -0.83 -29.94
CA MET A 18 -37.36 0.02 -29.26
C MET A 18 -37.95 1.01 -30.24
N ASN A 19 -39.29 1.06 -30.30
CA ASN A 19 -40.04 2.00 -31.11
C ASN A 19 -39.73 3.46 -30.72
N LYS A 20 -39.66 4.37 -31.69
CA LYS A 20 -39.29 5.81 -31.49
C LYS A 20 -40.12 6.50 -30.37
N LEU A 21 -41.36 6.11 -30.15
CA LEU A 21 -42.22 6.63 -29.09
C LEU A 21 -41.80 6.20 -27.68
N THR A 22 -41.31 4.97 -27.52
CA THR A 22 -40.84 4.49 -26.21
C THR A 22 -39.50 5.13 -25.81
N SER A 23 -38.65 5.48 -26.79
CA SER A 23 -37.41 6.21 -26.52
C SER A 23 -37.63 7.64 -26.02
N LEU A 24 -38.70 8.31 -26.47
CA LEU A 24 -39.03 9.66 -26.03
C LEU A 24 -39.54 9.69 -24.57
N PHE A 25 -40.34 8.66 -24.18
CA PHE A 25 -40.85 8.55 -22.82
C PHE A 25 -39.75 8.17 -21.81
N LEU A 26 -38.81 7.30 -22.20
CA LEU A 26 -37.71 6.90 -21.34
C LEU A 26 -36.70 8.04 -21.12
N GLY A 27 -36.50 8.88 -22.15
CA GLY A 27 -35.62 10.06 -22.06
C GLY A 27 -36.17 11.13 -21.10
N THR A 28 -37.49 11.34 -21.06
CA THR A 28 -38.11 12.30 -20.14
C THR A 28 -38.17 11.83 -18.71
N VAL A 29 -38.27 10.53 -18.43
CA VAL A 29 -38.23 9.98 -17.07
C VAL A 29 -36.82 9.98 -16.49
N LEU A 30 -35.76 9.76 -17.33
CA LEU A 30 -34.37 9.83 -16.84
C LEU A 30 -33.89 11.26 -16.58
N SER A 31 -34.39 12.25 -17.33
CA SER A 31 -33.99 13.65 -17.11
C SER A 31 -34.65 14.31 -15.88
N SER A 32 -35.75 13.76 -15.37
CA SER A 32 -36.38 14.28 -14.16
C SER A 32 -35.77 13.72 -12.84
N SER A 33 -34.92 12.69 -12.92
CA SER A 33 -34.26 12.10 -11.76
C SER A 33 -32.88 12.71 -11.43
N MET A 34 -32.40 13.67 -12.21
CA MET A 34 -31.16 14.42 -11.95
C MET A 34 -31.43 15.80 -11.34
N LEU A 35 -32.42 15.91 -10.46
CA LEU A 35 -32.41 17.06 -9.55
C LEU A 35 -31.21 16.91 -8.64
N PRO A 36 -30.31 17.92 -8.54
CA PRO A 36 -29.24 17.87 -7.56
C PRO A 36 -29.92 17.71 -6.19
N GLY A 37 -29.78 16.51 -5.63
CA GLY A 37 -30.18 16.32 -4.24
C GLY A 37 -29.43 17.34 -3.42
N TRP A 38 -30.13 18.24 -2.78
CA TRP A 38 -29.52 19.17 -1.85
C TRP A 38 -29.00 18.31 -0.70
N ALA A 39 -27.71 17.98 -0.78
CA ALA A 39 -27.06 17.33 0.33
C ALA A 39 -27.17 18.30 1.52
N ALA A 40 -27.80 17.85 2.59
CA ALA A 40 -27.82 18.62 3.82
C ALA A 40 -26.37 18.90 4.25
N ASP A 41 -26.13 20.09 4.76
CA ASP A 41 -24.80 20.40 5.31
C ASP A 41 -24.41 19.33 6.35
N PRO A 42 -23.17 18.88 6.32
CA PRO A 42 -22.70 17.90 7.29
C PRO A 42 -22.86 18.47 8.72
N PRO A 43 -23.21 17.65 9.69
CA PRO A 43 -23.34 18.10 11.08
C PRO A 43 -22.01 18.71 11.55
N LYS A 44 -22.11 19.72 12.40
CA LYS A 44 -20.90 20.34 12.99
C LYS A 44 -20.09 19.26 13.72
N PRO A 45 -18.77 19.29 13.62
CA PRO A 45 -17.90 18.38 14.35
C PRO A 45 -18.24 18.42 15.87
N TYR A 46 -18.32 17.24 16.49
CA TYR A 46 -18.54 17.10 17.91
C TYR A 46 -17.41 16.32 18.56
N GLY A 47 -16.87 16.82 19.68
CA GLY A 47 -15.77 16.20 20.40
C GLY A 47 -14.42 16.39 19.73
N ALA A 48 -13.53 15.41 19.88
CA ALA A 48 -12.21 15.43 19.27
C ALA A 48 -12.29 15.26 17.75
N VAL A 49 -11.72 16.19 17.00
CA VAL A 49 -11.66 16.15 15.54
C VAL A 49 -10.24 15.86 15.07
N PRO A 50 -10.07 15.18 13.94
CA PRO A 50 -8.73 14.89 13.40
C PRO A 50 -8.03 16.21 12.99
N THR A 51 -6.72 16.24 13.20
CA THR A 51 -5.89 17.32 12.69
C THR A 51 -5.80 17.28 11.14
N PRO A 52 -5.43 18.38 10.48
CA PRO A 52 -5.21 18.38 9.03
C PRO A 52 -4.24 17.29 8.56
N SER A 53 -3.18 17.00 9.33
CA SER A 53 -2.22 15.94 9.02
C SER A 53 -2.86 14.55 9.07
N GLN A 54 -3.71 14.29 10.06
CA GLN A 54 -4.45 13.03 10.16
C GLN A 54 -5.45 12.86 9.01
N VAL A 55 -6.14 13.95 8.63
CA VAL A 55 -7.05 13.92 7.46
C VAL A 55 -6.27 13.66 6.18
N ASN A 56 -5.12 14.31 6.00
CA ASN A 56 -4.27 14.07 4.82
C ASN A 56 -3.76 12.63 4.77
N TRP A 57 -3.39 12.06 5.91
CA TRP A 57 -3.02 10.65 6.01
C TRP A 57 -4.16 9.73 5.55
N GLN A 58 -5.38 9.94 6.04
CA GLN A 58 -6.54 9.14 5.66
C GLN A 58 -6.87 9.27 4.16
N ARG A 59 -6.71 10.47 3.59
CA ARG A 59 -6.93 10.74 2.15
C ARG A 59 -5.93 10.06 1.23
N MET A 60 -4.81 9.55 1.74
CA MET A 60 -3.91 8.74 0.93
C MET A 60 -4.55 7.40 0.54
N GLU A 61 -5.41 6.82 1.39
CA GLU A 61 -6.23 5.60 1.18
C GLU A 61 -5.43 4.36 0.76
N PHE A 62 -4.57 4.50 -0.25
CA PHE A 62 -3.80 3.40 -0.83
C PHE A 62 -2.31 3.63 -0.64
N TYR A 63 -1.70 2.83 0.24
CA TYR A 63 -0.26 2.85 0.52
C TYR A 63 0.27 1.43 0.76
N GLY A 64 1.56 1.23 0.49
CA GLY A 64 2.23 -0.05 0.70
C GLY A 64 2.66 -0.24 2.14
N PHE A 65 2.72 -1.48 2.58
CA PHE A 65 3.28 -1.88 3.86
C PHE A 65 4.33 -2.95 3.62
N ILE A 66 5.56 -2.75 4.12
CA ILE A 66 6.68 -3.64 3.86
C ILE A 66 7.38 -4.05 5.16
N HIS A 67 7.62 -5.35 5.29
CA HIS A 67 8.49 -5.95 6.29
C HIS A 67 9.74 -6.46 5.56
N PHE A 68 10.90 -5.91 5.90
CA PHE A 68 12.19 -6.36 5.39
C PHE A 68 13.22 -6.24 6.51
N GLY A 69 13.50 -7.33 7.18
CA GLY A 69 14.36 -7.41 8.36
C GLY A 69 14.99 -8.80 8.48
N LEU A 70 15.40 -9.21 9.67
CA LEU A 70 15.96 -10.54 9.93
C LEU A 70 14.99 -11.67 9.54
N ASN A 71 13.69 -11.46 9.72
CA ASN A 71 12.64 -12.41 9.35
C ASN A 71 12.71 -12.85 7.89
N THR A 72 13.08 -11.94 6.98
CA THR A 72 13.28 -12.26 5.56
C THR A 72 14.34 -13.34 5.34
N PHE A 73 15.33 -13.41 6.20
CA PHE A 73 16.45 -14.35 6.08
C PHE A 73 16.29 -15.61 6.93
N THR A 74 15.40 -15.58 7.94
CA THR A 74 15.11 -16.74 8.79
C THR A 74 13.91 -17.55 8.32
N GLY A 75 13.08 -16.98 7.46
CA GLY A 75 11.81 -17.58 7.06
C GLY A 75 10.77 -17.63 8.19
N ARG A 76 10.99 -16.90 9.27
CA ARG A 76 10.09 -16.81 10.42
C ARG A 76 9.20 -15.58 10.27
N GLU A 77 7.92 -15.74 10.57
CA GLU A 77 6.99 -14.60 10.61
C GLU A 77 7.33 -13.67 11.80
N TRP A 78 7.61 -14.27 12.94
CA TRP A 78 7.98 -13.58 14.16
C TRP A 78 9.34 -14.07 14.65
N GLY A 79 10.26 -13.18 14.91
CA GLY A 79 11.53 -13.51 15.52
C GLY A 79 11.45 -13.50 17.04
N TYR A 80 12.48 -14.04 17.70
CA TYR A 80 12.56 -14.18 19.15
C TYR A 80 13.52 -13.18 19.80
N GLY A 81 14.31 -12.45 18.98
CA GLY A 81 15.31 -11.49 19.47
C GLY A 81 16.67 -12.12 19.74
N ASP A 82 16.85 -13.39 19.44
CA ASP A 82 18.10 -14.13 19.51
C ASP A 82 18.80 -14.31 18.16
N GLU A 83 18.18 -13.81 17.11
CA GLU A 83 18.71 -13.89 15.75
C GLU A 83 20.02 -13.10 15.62
N ASN A 84 21.02 -13.71 15.00
CA ASN A 84 22.30 -13.05 14.79
C ASN A 84 22.16 -11.95 13.73
N PRO A 85 22.45 -10.68 14.04
CA PRO A 85 22.39 -9.58 13.04
C PRO A 85 23.25 -9.83 11.80
N LYS A 86 24.26 -10.70 11.86
CA LYS A 86 25.12 -11.03 10.73
C LYS A 86 24.39 -11.75 9.58
N ILE A 87 23.23 -12.33 9.83
CA ILE A 87 22.43 -12.94 8.75
C ILE A 87 21.76 -11.91 7.85
N PHE A 88 21.59 -10.66 8.31
CA PHE A 88 21.08 -9.58 7.48
C PHE A 88 22.16 -9.14 6.48
N ASN A 89 22.16 -9.74 5.32
CA ASN A 89 23.14 -9.42 4.27
C ASN A 89 22.50 -9.49 2.87
N PRO A 90 21.57 -8.58 2.55
CA PRO A 90 20.95 -8.55 1.24
C PRO A 90 21.97 -8.25 0.14
N THR A 91 21.92 -9.03 -0.95
CA THR A 91 22.81 -8.90 -2.11
C THR A 91 22.22 -8.01 -3.19
N ASP A 92 20.90 -7.86 -3.25
CA ASP A 92 20.18 -7.13 -4.28
C ASP A 92 19.05 -6.28 -3.66
N PHE A 93 19.41 -5.42 -2.71
CA PHE A 93 18.46 -4.48 -2.13
C PHE A 93 18.52 -3.12 -2.82
N ASN A 94 17.41 -2.72 -3.42
CA ASN A 94 17.26 -1.42 -4.06
C ASN A 94 15.96 -0.73 -3.60
N ALA A 95 16.07 0.19 -2.66
CA ALA A 95 14.94 0.95 -2.14
C ALA A 95 14.22 1.76 -3.24
N SER A 96 14.95 2.28 -4.22
CA SER A 96 14.36 3.08 -5.31
C SER A 96 13.47 2.24 -6.21
N ASP A 97 13.85 1.00 -6.51
CA ASP A 97 13.04 0.10 -7.35
C ASP A 97 11.76 -0.34 -6.62
N ILE A 98 11.87 -0.62 -5.32
CA ILE A 98 10.71 -0.95 -4.49
C ILE A 98 9.73 0.22 -4.46
N VAL A 99 10.20 1.43 -4.14
CA VAL A 99 9.35 2.63 -4.09
C VAL A 99 8.75 2.95 -5.47
N SER A 100 9.52 2.84 -6.54
CA SER A 100 9.02 3.07 -7.90
C SER A 100 7.94 2.06 -8.30
N THR A 101 8.06 0.81 -7.86
CA THR A 101 7.06 -0.23 -8.09
C THR A 101 5.77 0.09 -7.34
N PHE A 102 5.84 0.51 -6.09
CA PHE A 102 4.68 0.95 -5.32
C PHE A 102 3.99 2.15 -5.99
N LYS A 103 4.77 3.16 -6.41
CA LYS A 103 4.28 4.34 -7.11
C LYS A 103 3.60 3.98 -8.43
N LYS A 104 4.19 3.08 -9.24
CA LYS A 104 3.57 2.56 -10.47
C LYS A 104 2.28 1.80 -10.21
N GLY A 105 2.18 1.10 -9.07
CA GLY A 105 0.96 0.44 -8.60
C GLY A 105 -0.12 1.39 -8.10
N GLY A 106 0.11 2.71 -8.12
CA GLY A 106 -0.85 3.72 -7.68
C GLY A 106 -0.82 4.03 -6.18
N MET A 107 0.13 3.48 -5.42
CA MET A 107 0.28 3.78 -4.00
C MET A 107 0.81 5.19 -3.80
N LYS A 108 0.24 5.91 -2.83
CA LYS A 108 0.58 7.31 -2.51
C LYS A 108 1.61 7.45 -1.39
N GLY A 109 1.95 6.35 -0.74
CA GLY A 109 2.93 6.28 0.33
C GLY A 109 3.30 4.86 0.68
N MET A 110 4.25 4.70 1.60
CA MET A 110 4.61 3.40 2.13
C MET A 110 4.89 3.47 3.63
N ILE A 111 4.62 2.37 4.31
CA ILE A 111 5.04 2.13 5.69
C ILE A 111 6.12 1.06 5.65
N TYR A 112 7.25 1.34 6.27
CA TYR A 112 8.31 0.36 6.48
C TYR A 112 8.40 -0.01 7.96
N THR A 113 8.38 -1.31 8.26
CA THR A 113 8.60 -1.82 9.60
C THR A 113 10.08 -1.78 9.93
N ALA A 114 10.53 -0.64 10.47
CA ALA A 114 11.95 -0.41 10.77
C ALA A 114 12.49 -1.32 11.90
N LYS A 115 11.63 -1.73 12.82
CA LYS A 115 11.90 -2.68 13.90
C LYS A 115 10.71 -3.61 14.02
N HIS A 116 10.94 -4.92 13.90
CA HIS A 116 9.92 -5.95 14.01
C HIS A 116 9.95 -6.63 15.40
N HIS A 117 9.22 -7.75 15.57
CA HIS A 117 9.14 -8.50 16.83
C HIS A 117 10.49 -9.04 17.31
N ASP A 118 11.40 -9.36 16.39
CA ASP A 118 12.78 -9.76 16.68
C ASP A 118 13.63 -8.67 17.36
N GLY A 119 13.12 -7.44 17.39
CA GLY A 119 13.82 -6.31 17.99
C GLY A 119 14.99 -5.77 17.17
N PHE A 120 15.28 -6.34 15.98
CA PHE A 120 16.35 -5.84 15.11
C PHE A 120 16.00 -4.46 14.56
N CYS A 121 16.92 -3.51 14.77
CA CYS A 121 16.78 -2.16 14.23
C CYS A 121 17.46 -2.07 12.87
N ALA A 122 16.67 -1.84 11.83
CA ALA A 122 17.15 -1.72 10.45
C ALA A 122 17.83 -0.37 10.14
N TRP A 123 18.23 0.38 11.17
CA TRP A 123 18.97 1.64 11.13
C TRP A 123 20.06 1.66 12.20
N PRO A 124 21.12 2.47 12.05
CA PRO A 124 22.13 2.66 13.07
C PRO A 124 21.51 3.28 14.33
N THR A 125 21.68 2.63 15.48
CA THR A 125 21.22 3.13 16.77
C THR A 125 22.23 2.82 17.87
N LYS A 126 22.24 3.64 18.92
CA LYS A 126 23.02 3.43 20.16
C LYS A 126 22.19 2.76 21.26
N SER A 127 20.89 2.59 21.06
CA SER A 127 19.97 2.06 22.09
C SER A 127 20.07 0.55 22.27
N THR A 128 20.59 -0.17 21.29
CA THR A 128 20.79 -1.62 21.34
C THR A 128 21.89 -2.04 20.38
N ASP A 129 22.58 -3.15 20.68
CA ASP A 129 23.51 -3.79 19.76
C ASP A 129 22.82 -4.66 18.71
N HIS A 130 21.52 -4.97 18.90
CA HIS A 130 20.72 -5.73 17.92
C HIS A 130 20.27 -4.81 16.79
N ASN A 131 21.20 -4.39 15.96
CA ASN A 131 20.95 -3.44 14.87
C ASN A 131 21.84 -3.68 13.65
N ILE A 132 21.56 -2.96 12.59
CA ILE A 132 22.18 -3.10 11.26
C ILE A 132 23.69 -2.86 11.25
N THR A 133 24.27 -2.14 12.22
CA THR A 133 25.73 -1.91 12.28
C THR A 133 26.50 -3.18 12.62
N LYS A 134 25.82 -4.20 13.16
CA LYS A 134 26.40 -5.53 13.46
C LYS A 134 26.26 -6.49 12.28
N SER A 135 25.58 -6.08 11.21
CA SER A 135 25.46 -6.84 9.97
C SER A 135 26.67 -6.60 9.05
N PRO A 136 27.05 -7.57 8.19
CA PRO A 136 28.09 -7.35 7.16
C PRO A 136 27.61 -6.45 6.01
N TRP A 137 26.31 -6.22 5.90
CA TRP A 137 25.75 -5.45 4.81
C TRP A 137 26.31 -4.02 4.77
N LYS A 138 26.81 -3.63 3.61
CA LYS A 138 27.51 -2.36 3.38
C LYS A 138 28.62 -2.09 4.41
N ASN A 139 29.30 -3.17 4.85
CA ASN A 139 30.35 -3.11 5.87
C ASN A 139 29.89 -2.47 7.21
N GLY A 140 28.67 -2.77 7.64
CA GLY A 140 28.07 -2.24 8.84
C GLY A 140 27.63 -0.77 8.75
N LYS A 141 27.62 -0.17 7.56
CA LYS A 141 27.23 1.23 7.30
C LYS A 141 25.85 1.34 6.64
N GLY A 142 25.10 0.23 6.55
CA GLY A 142 23.76 0.20 6.00
C GLY A 142 22.75 0.95 6.87
N ASP A 143 21.71 1.50 6.23
CA ASP A 143 20.56 2.14 6.88
C ASP A 143 19.35 2.02 5.95
N VAL A 144 18.54 0.99 6.16
CA VAL A 144 17.38 0.71 5.30
C VAL A 144 16.33 1.82 5.43
N VAL A 145 16.16 2.37 6.64
CA VAL A 145 15.20 3.45 6.89
C VAL A 145 15.56 4.69 6.08
N LYS A 146 16.85 5.07 6.13
CA LYS A 146 17.37 6.20 5.36
C LYS A 146 17.23 5.97 3.84
N GLU A 147 17.51 4.77 3.37
CA GLU A 147 17.43 4.45 1.94
C GLU A 147 16.00 4.56 1.43
N PHE A 148 15.01 4.04 2.16
CA PHE A 148 13.60 4.23 1.82
C PHE A 148 13.19 5.71 1.90
N ALA A 149 13.59 6.43 2.94
CA ALA A 149 13.27 7.85 3.08
C ALA A 149 13.83 8.69 1.91
N LEU A 150 15.03 8.38 1.45
CA LEU A 150 15.63 9.05 0.29
C LEU A 150 14.96 8.65 -1.03
N ALA A 151 14.56 7.39 -1.17
CA ALA A 151 13.84 6.91 -2.36
C ALA A 151 12.45 7.55 -2.50
N CYS A 152 11.74 7.75 -1.39
CA CYS A 152 10.42 8.39 -1.38
C CYS A 152 10.46 9.90 -1.67
N LYS A 153 11.63 10.55 -1.57
CA LYS A 153 11.79 11.99 -1.90
C LYS A 153 11.99 12.27 -3.38
N LYS A 154 12.25 11.24 -4.19
CA LYS A 154 12.42 11.32 -5.65
C LYS A 154 11.07 11.18 -6.37
#